data_c49d3543073ff28727da4f2917895b5f
#
_entry.id   c49d3543073ff28727da4f2917895b5f
#
_cell.length_a   1.000
_cell.length_b   1.000
_cell.length_c   1.000
_cell.angle_alpha   90.00
_cell.angle_beta   90.00
_cell.angle_gamma   90.00
#
_symmetry.space_group_name_H-M   'P 1'
#
loop_
_entity.id
_entity.type
_entity.pdbx_description
1 polymer ?
#
loop_
_entity_poly.entity_id
_entity_poly.type
_entity_poly.pdbx_seq_one_letter_code
_entity_poly.pdbx_strand_id
1 'polypeptide(L)'
;MAKHGYQHDTEYLADNLPLLGTDIDKCDAETLDIEIFPNRPDLLSGETLSRAIRNFIHHAPAAPNLIIKKGDLELIVDSELKEIRPVILGAVVRGVNSGKSKMESDAFIKSLMDHQEKLHFALGRGRKRASIGVHDLAKIKPPFFVKAVKWVKQKIKKESGLS
;
A
#
# COMPACT_ATOMS: atom_id res chain seq x y z
N MET A 1 -2.32 -17.16 1.38
CA MET A 1 -3.00 -17.17 0.06
C MET A 1 -4.51 -17.38 0.13
N ALA A 2 -5.05 -17.72 1.27
CA ALA A 2 -6.51 -17.84 1.47
C ALA A 2 -7.31 -16.54 1.31
N LYS A 3 -6.65 -15.38 1.24
CA LYS A 3 -7.31 -14.05 1.15
C LYS A 3 -8.25 -13.88 -0.05
N HIS A 4 -8.08 -14.70 -1.10
CA HIS A 4 -8.89 -14.63 -2.32
C HIS A 4 -9.67 -15.93 -2.61
N GLY A 5 -9.82 -16.79 -1.60
CA GLY A 5 -10.66 -17.99 -1.69
C GLY A 5 -10.05 -19.19 -2.43
N TYR A 6 -8.76 -19.12 -2.78
CA TYR A 6 -8.04 -20.23 -3.41
C TYR A 6 -7.00 -20.78 -2.45
N GLN A 7 -6.92 -22.10 -2.36
CA GLN A 7 -5.87 -22.80 -1.63
C GLN A 7 -4.99 -23.54 -2.64
N HIS A 8 -3.69 -23.46 -2.41
CA HIS A 8 -2.68 -24.19 -3.19
C HIS A 8 -1.75 -24.89 -2.22
N ASP A 9 -1.27 -26.06 -2.64
CA ASP A 9 -0.15 -26.68 -1.98
C ASP A 9 1.16 -25.92 -2.27
N THR A 10 2.17 -26.23 -1.50
CA THR A 10 3.49 -25.56 -1.59
C THR A 10 4.21 -25.90 -2.89
N GLU A 11 4.06 -27.14 -3.37
CA GLU A 11 4.68 -27.59 -4.62
C GLU A 11 4.11 -26.83 -5.82
N TYR A 12 2.78 -26.74 -5.90
CA TYR A 12 2.13 -25.98 -6.95
C TYR A 12 2.51 -24.49 -6.97
N LEU A 13 2.68 -23.89 -5.79
CA LEU A 13 3.13 -22.50 -5.69
C LEU A 13 4.60 -22.36 -6.10
N ALA A 14 5.45 -23.29 -5.70
CA ALA A 14 6.86 -23.29 -6.06
C ALA A 14 7.08 -23.36 -7.57
N ASP A 15 6.28 -24.16 -8.27
CA ASP A 15 6.35 -24.31 -9.72
C ASP A 15 5.80 -23.11 -10.51
N ASN A 16 4.80 -22.44 -9.99
CA ASN A 16 4.06 -21.43 -10.75
C ASN A 16 4.41 -19.99 -10.41
N LEU A 17 4.92 -19.69 -9.21
CA LEU A 17 5.29 -18.33 -8.83
C LEU A 17 6.46 -17.75 -9.64
N PRO A 18 7.49 -18.52 -9.99
CA PRO A 18 8.58 -18.01 -10.84
C PRO A 18 8.10 -17.48 -12.19
N LEU A 19 7.03 -18.04 -12.74
CA LEU A 19 6.46 -17.59 -14.00
C LEU A 19 5.87 -16.16 -13.94
N LEU A 20 5.64 -15.63 -12.75
CA LEU A 20 5.22 -14.24 -12.54
C LEU A 20 6.39 -13.22 -12.57
N GLY A 21 7.62 -13.69 -12.70
CA GLY A 21 8.82 -12.86 -12.61
C GLY A 21 9.27 -12.67 -11.16
N THR A 22 9.32 -13.78 -10.42
CA THR A 22 9.85 -13.86 -9.06
C THR A 22 10.82 -15.01 -8.96
N ASP A 23 11.66 -15.04 -7.94
CA ASP A 23 12.42 -16.21 -7.55
C ASP A 23 11.99 -16.68 -6.16
N ILE A 24 12.15 -17.96 -5.87
CA ILE A 24 11.70 -18.53 -4.60
C ILE A 24 12.92 -19.01 -3.81
N ASP A 25 13.14 -18.33 -2.68
CA ASP A 25 14.17 -18.75 -1.72
C ASP A 25 13.63 -19.84 -0.80
N LYS A 26 12.37 -19.75 -0.41
CA LYS A 26 11.74 -20.72 0.49
C LYS A 26 10.23 -20.80 0.25
N CYS A 27 9.72 -22.03 0.17
CA CYS A 27 8.28 -22.30 0.10
C CYS A 27 7.93 -23.52 0.93
N ASP A 28 7.33 -23.31 2.09
CA ASP A 28 6.81 -24.37 2.96
C ASP A 28 5.40 -24.03 3.46
N ALA A 29 4.84 -24.84 4.34
CA ALA A 29 3.47 -24.67 4.83
C ALA A 29 3.25 -23.35 5.59
N GLU A 30 4.28 -22.77 6.18
CA GLU A 30 4.21 -21.58 7.03
C GLU A 30 4.81 -20.34 6.37
N THR A 31 5.83 -20.54 5.54
CA THR A 31 6.67 -19.45 5.01
C THR A 31 6.75 -19.52 3.49
N LEU A 32 6.55 -18.37 2.87
CA LEU A 32 6.86 -18.12 1.48
C LEU A 32 7.83 -16.95 1.43
N ASP A 33 9.10 -17.26 1.10
CA ASP A 33 10.16 -16.26 0.89
C ASP A 33 10.48 -16.17 -0.58
N ILE A 34 10.29 -14.98 -1.13
CA ILE A 34 10.40 -14.75 -2.57
C ILE A 34 11.16 -13.46 -2.86
N GLU A 35 12.02 -13.51 -3.85
CA GLU A 35 12.66 -12.35 -4.44
C GLU A 35 11.78 -11.79 -5.57
N ILE A 36 11.44 -10.51 -5.46
CA ILE A 36 10.68 -9.78 -6.48
C ILE A 36 11.66 -9.03 -7.37
N PHE A 37 11.64 -9.31 -8.66
CA PHE A 37 12.53 -8.62 -9.60
C PHE A 37 12.23 -7.12 -9.72
N PRO A 38 13.23 -6.28 -9.97
CA PRO A 38 13.07 -4.82 -9.99
C PRO A 38 12.03 -4.29 -11.00
N ASN A 39 11.72 -5.07 -12.02
CA ASN A 39 10.71 -4.73 -13.02
C ASN A 39 9.28 -5.08 -12.60
N ARG A 40 9.09 -5.70 -11.41
CA ARG A 40 7.79 -6.13 -10.90
C ARG A 40 7.43 -5.45 -9.57
N PRO A 41 7.46 -4.10 -9.49
CA PRO A 41 7.08 -3.37 -8.28
C PRO A 41 5.60 -3.57 -7.90
N ASP A 42 4.80 -4.09 -8.81
CA ASP A 42 3.40 -4.47 -8.62
C ASP A 42 3.22 -5.69 -7.70
N LEU A 43 4.26 -6.46 -7.43
CA LEU A 43 4.21 -7.69 -6.61
C LEU A 43 4.75 -7.52 -5.19
N LEU A 44 5.14 -6.31 -4.79
CA LEU A 44 5.89 -6.04 -3.56
C LEU A 44 5.17 -6.33 -2.24
N SER A 45 3.90 -6.67 -2.24
CA SER A 45 3.16 -7.05 -1.02
C SER A 45 2.44 -8.37 -1.19
N GLY A 46 2.16 -9.06 -0.07
CA GLY A 46 1.38 -10.30 -0.09
C GLY A 46 -0.01 -10.12 -0.70
N GLU A 47 -0.62 -8.94 -0.56
CA GLU A 47 -1.91 -8.60 -1.14
C GLU A 47 -1.84 -8.51 -2.67
N THR A 48 -0.85 -7.80 -3.19
CA THR A 48 -0.69 -7.62 -4.65
C THR A 48 -0.21 -8.89 -5.30
N LEU A 49 0.68 -9.63 -4.64
CA LEU A 49 1.14 -10.94 -5.11
C LEU A 49 -0.03 -11.92 -5.20
N SER A 50 -0.83 -12.08 -4.14
CA SER A 50 -1.98 -13.00 -4.16
C SER A 50 -3.02 -12.61 -5.19
N ARG A 51 -3.20 -11.32 -5.48
CA ARG A 51 -4.05 -10.86 -6.56
C ARG A 51 -3.51 -11.23 -7.94
N ALA A 52 -2.19 -11.08 -8.15
CA ALA A 52 -1.54 -11.46 -9.41
C ALA A 52 -1.63 -12.97 -9.64
N ILE A 53 -1.36 -13.77 -8.62
CA ILE A 53 -1.47 -15.23 -8.66
C ILE A 53 -2.89 -15.65 -9.05
N ARG A 54 -3.90 -15.07 -8.42
CA ARG A 54 -5.29 -15.37 -8.74
C ARG A 54 -5.61 -15.17 -10.22
N ASN A 55 -5.15 -14.07 -10.79
CA ASN A 55 -5.39 -13.78 -12.20
C ASN A 55 -4.59 -14.68 -13.13
N PHE A 56 -3.34 -14.95 -12.77
CA PHE A 56 -2.43 -15.72 -13.60
C PHE A 56 -2.73 -17.21 -13.58
N ILE A 57 -2.86 -17.80 -12.40
CA ILE A 57 -3.02 -19.25 -12.23
C ILE A 57 -4.47 -19.68 -12.49
N HIS A 58 -5.44 -18.88 -12.03
CA HIS A 58 -6.86 -19.25 -12.15
C HIS A 58 -7.57 -18.60 -13.31
N HIS A 59 -6.87 -17.82 -14.13
CA HIS A 59 -7.49 -17.05 -15.22
C HIS A 59 -8.74 -16.27 -14.75
N ALA A 60 -8.73 -15.89 -13.48
CA ALA A 60 -9.82 -15.13 -12.89
C ALA A 60 -9.92 -13.76 -13.57
N PRO A 61 -11.12 -13.18 -13.67
CA PRO A 61 -11.28 -11.86 -14.26
C PRO A 61 -10.35 -10.86 -13.60
N ALA A 62 -9.77 -9.99 -14.40
CA ALA A 62 -8.99 -8.85 -13.92
C ALA A 62 -9.83 -8.00 -12.93
N ALA A 63 -9.21 -7.03 -12.33
CA ALA A 63 -9.76 -6.19 -11.28
C ALA A 63 -11.25 -5.84 -11.44
N PRO A 64 -11.99 -5.75 -10.32
CA PRO A 64 -13.37 -5.28 -10.35
C PRO A 64 -13.44 -3.90 -11.01
N ASN A 65 -14.51 -3.64 -11.76
CA ASN A 65 -14.80 -2.31 -12.28
C ASN A 65 -14.89 -1.32 -11.11
N LEU A 66 -13.87 -0.51 -10.95
CA LEU A 66 -13.87 0.55 -9.95
C LEU A 66 -14.73 1.71 -10.47
N ILE A 67 -15.84 1.96 -9.79
CA ILE A 67 -16.66 3.14 -10.06
C ILE A 67 -16.00 4.33 -9.38
N ILE A 68 -15.30 5.13 -10.16
CA ILE A 68 -14.72 6.39 -9.69
C ILE A 68 -15.79 7.47 -9.77
N LYS A 69 -16.13 8.04 -8.63
CA LYS A 69 -17.04 9.19 -8.55
C LYS A 69 -16.23 10.46 -8.36
N LYS A 70 -16.73 11.56 -8.90
CA LYS A 70 -16.18 12.89 -8.58
C LYS A 70 -16.33 13.11 -7.08
N GLY A 71 -15.22 13.42 -6.40
CA GLY A 71 -15.23 13.73 -4.97
C GLY A 71 -15.82 15.12 -4.71
N ASP A 72 -16.30 15.27 -3.49
CA ASP A 72 -16.82 16.52 -2.91
C ASP A 72 -15.77 17.24 -2.03
N LEU A 73 -14.59 16.64 -1.89
CA LEU A 73 -13.50 17.17 -1.10
C LEU A 73 -12.50 17.92 -1.96
N GLU A 74 -12.06 19.05 -1.45
CA GLU A 74 -11.13 19.93 -2.15
C GLU A 74 -9.73 19.85 -1.55
N LEU A 75 -8.75 19.75 -2.45
CA LEU A 75 -7.33 19.80 -2.15
C LEU A 75 -6.76 21.11 -2.72
N ILE A 76 -6.46 22.06 -1.85
CA ILE A 76 -5.94 23.37 -2.22
C ILE A 76 -4.42 23.32 -2.16
N VAL A 77 -3.79 23.46 -3.29
CA VAL A 77 -2.33 23.37 -3.43
C VAL A 77 -1.72 24.75 -3.58
N ASP A 78 -0.73 25.05 -2.74
CA ASP A 78 0.00 26.29 -2.80
C ASP A 78 0.78 26.41 -4.11
N SER A 79 0.74 27.59 -4.70
CA SER A 79 1.43 27.89 -5.96
C SER A 79 2.95 27.74 -5.87
N GLU A 80 3.55 27.93 -4.70
CA GLU A 80 4.98 27.71 -4.46
C GLU A 80 5.42 26.26 -4.69
N LEU A 81 4.48 25.31 -4.62
CA LEU A 81 4.79 23.89 -4.84
C LEU A 81 4.94 23.52 -6.32
N LYS A 82 4.56 24.40 -7.24
CA LYS A 82 4.57 24.13 -8.68
C LYS A 82 5.94 23.68 -9.20
N GLU A 83 7.01 24.28 -8.69
CA GLU A 83 8.39 23.94 -9.09
C GLU A 83 8.95 22.72 -8.35
N ILE A 84 8.40 22.41 -7.17
CA ILE A 84 8.93 21.34 -6.31
C ILE A 84 8.14 20.05 -6.50
N ARG A 85 6.82 20.15 -6.50
CA ARG A 85 5.86 19.03 -6.61
C ARG A 85 4.68 19.43 -7.49
N PRO A 86 4.87 19.44 -8.82
CA PRO A 86 3.87 19.98 -9.76
C PRO A 86 2.59 19.14 -9.82
N VAL A 87 2.63 17.89 -9.38
CA VAL A 87 1.46 17.00 -9.41
C VAL A 87 1.18 16.47 -8.00
N ILE A 88 -0.02 16.74 -7.53
CA ILE A 88 -0.56 16.21 -6.27
C ILE A 88 -1.95 15.67 -6.55
N LEU A 89 -2.17 14.42 -6.18
CA LEU A 89 -3.44 13.73 -6.36
C LEU A 89 -3.96 13.28 -5.00
N GLY A 90 -5.26 13.37 -4.81
CA GLY A 90 -5.94 12.85 -3.65
C GLY A 90 -7.08 11.92 -4.04
N ALA A 91 -7.29 10.88 -3.26
CA ALA A 91 -8.43 10.00 -3.40
C ALA A 91 -9.02 9.66 -2.03
N VAL A 92 -10.33 9.51 -1.96
CA VAL A 92 -11.03 9.07 -0.75
C VAL A 92 -11.58 7.67 -0.98
N VAL A 93 -11.23 6.78 -0.07
CA VAL A 93 -11.78 5.43 -0.04
C VAL A 93 -12.69 5.32 1.17
N ARG A 94 -13.95 4.98 0.95
CA ARG A 94 -14.96 4.81 2.00
C ARG A 94 -15.33 3.35 2.17
N GLY A 95 -15.79 2.98 3.36
CA GLY A 95 -16.21 1.60 3.64
C GLY A 95 -15.05 0.60 3.66
N VAL A 96 -13.87 1.05 4.07
CA VAL A 96 -12.70 0.18 4.22
C VAL A 96 -12.98 -0.82 5.34
N ASN A 97 -12.90 -2.11 5.02
CA ASN A 97 -12.97 -3.16 6.02
C ASN A 97 -11.58 -3.37 6.64
N SER A 98 -11.34 -2.76 7.78
CA SER A 98 -10.09 -2.92 8.53
C SER A 98 -10.10 -4.10 9.50
N GLY A 99 -11.13 -4.95 9.48
CA GLY A 99 -11.32 -6.05 10.43
C GLY A 99 -12.37 -5.74 11.50
N LYS A 100 -12.73 -6.77 12.26
CA LYS A 100 -13.76 -6.71 13.32
C LYS A 100 -13.15 -6.60 14.71
N SER A 101 -11.88 -6.94 14.88
CA SER A 101 -11.15 -6.88 16.13
C SER A 101 -10.02 -5.84 16.04
N LYS A 102 -9.50 -5.43 17.22
CA LYS A 102 -8.33 -4.56 17.28
C LYS A 102 -7.11 -5.19 16.60
N MET A 103 -6.91 -6.48 16.82
CA MET A 103 -5.78 -7.22 16.24
C MET A 103 -5.85 -7.23 14.70
N GLU A 104 -7.03 -7.44 14.13
CA GLU A 104 -7.21 -7.40 12.67
C GLU A 104 -6.99 -5.99 12.12
N SER A 105 -7.47 -4.96 12.82
CA SER A 105 -7.27 -3.57 12.43
C SER A 105 -5.78 -3.18 12.49
N ASP A 106 -5.07 -3.60 13.52
CA ASP A 106 -3.62 -3.35 13.66
C ASP A 106 -2.85 -4.08 12.54
N ALA A 107 -3.22 -5.33 12.23
CA ALA A 107 -2.63 -6.08 11.12
C ALA A 107 -2.89 -5.42 9.76
N PHE A 108 -4.11 -4.91 9.54
CA PHE A 108 -4.45 -4.16 8.33
C PHE A 108 -3.58 -2.89 8.18
N ILE A 109 -3.48 -2.09 9.24
CA ILE A 109 -2.65 -0.87 9.23
C ILE A 109 -1.19 -1.20 8.97
N LYS A 110 -0.66 -2.23 9.62
CA LYS A 110 0.71 -2.69 9.40
C LYS A 110 0.94 -3.07 7.93
N SER A 111 0.08 -3.90 7.37
CA SER A 111 0.16 -4.31 5.96
C SER A 111 0.10 -3.11 5.01
N LEU A 112 -0.78 -2.14 5.28
CA LEU A 112 -0.91 -0.92 4.48
C LEU A 112 0.37 -0.08 4.54
N MET A 113 0.97 0.07 5.72
CA MET A 113 2.22 0.82 5.90
C MET A 113 3.41 0.11 5.24
N ASP A 114 3.51 -1.20 5.40
CA ASP A 114 4.57 -1.99 4.76
C ASP A 114 4.51 -1.88 3.23
N HIS A 115 3.31 -1.96 2.66
CA HIS A 115 3.12 -1.78 1.22
C HIS A 115 3.50 -0.37 0.76
N GLN A 116 3.07 0.66 1.51
CA GLN A 116 3.40 2.06 1.25
C GLN A 116 4.93 2.28 1.25
N GLU A 117 5.65 1.74 2.24
CA GLU A 117 7.10 1.89 2.33
C GLU A 117 7.84 1.19 1.18
N LYS A 118 7.39 0.02 0.77
CA LYS A 118 7.94 -0.68 -0.39
C LYS A 118 7.76 0.14 -1.68
N LEU A 119 6.59 0.75 -1.88
CA LEU A 119 6.35 1.66 -3.00
C LEU A 119 7.20 2.93 -2.92
N HIS A 120 7.38 3.50 -1.74
CA HIS A 120 8.28 4.64 -1.53
C HIS A 120 9.73 4.32 -1.87
N PHE A 121 10.18 3.13 -1.49
CA PHE A 121 11.54 2.68 -1.80
C PHE A 121 11.73 2.45 -3.29
N ALA A 122 10.90 1.62 -3.89
CA ALA A 122 11.03 1.18 -5.28
C ALA A 122 10.66 2.31 -6.27
N LEU A 123 9.37 2.61 -6.41
CA LEU A 123 8.85 3.59 -7.37
C LEU A 123 9.15 5.03 -6.97
N GLY A 124 9.07 5.31 -5.67
CA GLY A 124 9.31 6.62 -5.10
C GLY A 124 10.78 7.01 -5.00
N ARG A 125 11.71 6.09 -5.25
CA ARG A 125 13.16 6.26 -5.08
C ARG A 125 13.51 6.88 -3.72
N GLY A 126 13.04 6.24 -2.64
CA GLY A 126 13.17 6.76 -1.29
C GLY A 126 12.43 8.09 -1.10
N ARG A 127 11.23 8.22 -1.62
CA ARG A 127 10.36 9.42 -1.61
C ARG A 127 10.89 10.63 -2.41
N LYS A 128 12.00 10.50 -3.13
CA LYS A 128 12.56 11.59 -3.96
C LYS A 128 11.70 11.86 -5.18
N ARG A 129 11.16 10.81 -5.80
CA ARG A 129 10.34 10.91 -7.01
C ARG A 129 8.86 11.04 -6.70
N ALA A 130 8.35 10.20 -5.82
CA ALA A 130 6.95 10.18 -5.41
C ALA A 130 6.82 9.73 -3.96
N SER A 131 5.78 10.20 -3.29
CA SER A 131 5.40 9.75 -1.96
C SER A 131 3.89 9.63 -1.84
N ILE A 132 3.44 8.72 -1.00
CA ILE A 132 2.04 8.48 -0.69
C ILE A 132 1.83 8.81 0.78
N GLY A 133 0.79 9.55 1.11
CA GLY A 133 0.33 9.77 2.47
C GLY A 133 -1.05 9.14 2.66
N VAL A 134 -1.22 8.34 3.68
CA VAL A 134 -2.51 7.76 4.04
C VAL A 134 -2.98 8.39 5.35
N HIS A 135 -4.19 8.89 5.35
CA HIS A 135 -4.77 9.61 6.48
C HIS A 135 -6.14 9.06 6.82
N ASP A 136 -6.44 8.98 8.11
CA ASP A 136 -7.78 8.68 8.60
C ASP A 136 -8.69 9.89 8.38
N LEU A 137 -9.64 9.75 7.45
CA LEU A 137 -10.56 10.82 7.08
C LEU A 137 -11.41 11.30 8.27
N ALA A 138 -11.66 10.46 9.26
CA ALA A 138 -12.43 10.85 10.44
C ALA A 138 -11.67 11.86 11.34
N LYS A 139 -10.34 11.92 11.21
CA LYS A 139 -9.47 12.78 12.03
C LYS A 139 -9.07 14.09 11.34
N ILE A 140 -9.41 14.25 10.07
CA ILE A 140 -9.07 15.44 9.30
C ILE A 140 -10.34 16.10 8.75
N LYS A 141 -10.31 17.41 8.58
CA LYS A 141 -11.46 18.19 8.09
C LYS A 141 -11.08 18.95 6.83
N PRO A 142 -11.92 18.91 5.79
CA PRO A 142 -11.71 19.73 4.60
C PRO A 142 -11.98 21.22 4.90
N PRO A 143 -11.48 22.15 4.05
CA PRO A 143 -10.61 21.89 2.89
C PRO A 143 -9.19 21.49 3.32
N PHE A 144 -8.51 20.69 2.47
CA PHE A 144 -7.15 20.24 2.73
C PHE A 144 -6.15 21.16 2.04
N PHE A 145 -5.20 21.69 2.80
CA PHE A 145 -4.18 22.59 2.28
C PHE A 145 -2.85 21.85 2.14
N VAL A 146 -2.25 21.93 0.96
CA VAL A 146 -0.91 21.42 0.68
C VAL A 146 0.03 22.59 0.47
N LYS A 147 1.01 22.76 1.35
CA LYS A 147 1.95 23.86 1.33
C LYS A 147 3.35 23.44 1.76
N ALA A 148 4.36 24.16 1.31
CA ALA A 148 5.70 24.03 1.82
C ALA A 148 5.76 24.59 3.25
N VAL A 149 6.34 23.85 4.16
CA VAL A 149 6.61 24.32 5.52
C VAL A 149 8.10 24.21 5.81
N LYS A 150 8.68 25.23 6.46
CA LYS A 150 10.06 25.16 6.92
C LYS A 150 10.19 23.98 7.88
N TRP A 151 11.20 23.15 7.66
CA TRP A 151 11.47 22.03 8.55
C TRP A 151 11.89 22.58 9.92
N VAL A 152 10.98 22.58 10.86
CA VAL A 152 11.27 22.86 12.26
C VAL A 152 11.50 21.51 12.93
N LYS A 153 12.66 21.28 13.54
CA LYS A 153 12.86 20.15 14.44
C LYS A 153 11.79 20.19 15.52
N GLN A 154 10.65 19.55 15.30
CA GLN A 154 9.72 19.32 16.38
C GLN A 154 10.41 18.39 17.37
N LYS A 155 10.79 18.93 18.54
CA LYS A 155 11.03 18.12 19.71
C LYS A 155 9.74 17.34 19.95
N ILE A 156 9.73 16.05 19.62
CA ILE A 156 8.69 15.15 20.06
C ILE A 156 8.80 15.18 21.59
N LYS A 157 7.91 15.91 22.24
CA LYS A 157 7.68 15.74 23.67
C LYS A 157 7.20 14.28 23.80
N LYS A 158 8.10 13.43 24.29
CA LYS A 158 7.68 12.18 24.92
C LYS A 158 6.81 12.60 26.09
N GLU A 159 5.51 12.47 25.96
CA GLU A 159 4.65 12.37 27.13
C GLU A 159 4.93 11.01 27.77
N SER A 160 5.93 11.04 28.64
CA SER A 160 6.16 9.98 29.62
C SER A 160 5.08 10.13 30.70
N GLY A 161 3.99 9.46 30.48
CA GLY A 161 2.91 9.28 31.45
C GLY A 161 2.58 7.82 31.56
N LEU A 162 3.42 7.07 32.28
CA LEU A 162 3.07 5.78 32.87
C LEU A 162 3.89 5.66 34.15
N SER A 163 3.28 6.05 35.25
CA SER A 163 3.58 5.52 36.56
C SER A 163 2.88 4.17 36.73
#